data_824e6e43113c18d5d1c6db6a94659849
#
_entry.id   824e6e43113c18d5d1c6db6a94659849
#
_cell.length_a   1.000
_cell.length_b   1.000
_cell.length_c   1.000
_cell.angle_alpha   90.00
_cell.angle_beta   90.00
_cell.angle_gamma   90.00
#
_symmetry.space_group_name_H-M   'P 1'
#
loop_
_entity.id
_entity.type
_entity.pdbx_description
1 polymer ?
#
loop_
_entity_poly.entity_id
_entity_poly.type
_entity_poly.pdbx_seq_one_letter_code
_entity_poly.pdbx_strand_id
1 'polypeptide(L)'
;LILRRQSAAGLRSVFFSIEVVVPDEAVKDELNRSLADAQGIASGIRFVTTQAWLDRMNHGSPDVSGRARALEWGIYAVVTDQAFLARPECSRLKKYIEDNASSALWPLVSRIAGLFSTYFSYRADWLWNWAGKSLTNNNVERTAREATVLRQHPDFAWQKALWLELCSRTKADGTKLWPTADTFLGIPEKWLERMRETEENLDPLYVFMPRELPPLALPQLLAESRRRCVYLYVQNPSSAFWFDPTVKGEDGFTWFHRNAAVRRALIDR
;
A
#
# COMPACT_ATOMS: atom_id res chain seq x y z
N LEU A 1 16.83 -21.42 4.80
CA LEU A 1 17.29 -20.81 3.54
C LEU A 1 18.12 -19.56 3.81
N ILE A 2 17.65 -18.64 4.65
CA ILE A 2 18.37 -17.44 5.10
C ILE A 2 19.74 -17.84 5.68
N LEU A 3 19.75 -18.76 6.64
CA LEU A 3 20.94 -19.26 7.30
C LEU A 3 21.94 -19.92 6.32
N ARG A 4 21.44 -20.74 5.38
CA ARG A 4 22.30 -21.38 4.37
C ARG A 4 22.97 -20.37 3.44
N ARG A 5 22.32 -19.23 3.16
CA ARG A 5 22.91 -18.20 2.32
C ARG A 5 23.90 -17.32 3.05
N GLN A 6 23.67 -17.03 4.32
CA GLN A 6 24.69 -16.39 5.16
C GLN A 6 25.98 -17.20 5.19
N SER A 7 25.87 -18.53 5.35
CA SER A 7 27.02 -19.43 5.31
C SER A 7 27.66 -19.55 3.92
N ALA A 8 26.86 -19.47 2.83
CA ALA A 8 27.35 -19.55 1.46
C ALA A 8 27.91 -18.22 0.93
N ALA A 9 27.52 -17.08 1.52
CA ALA A 9 28.06 -15.78 1.16
C ALA A 9 29.55 -15.64 1.51
N GLY A 10 30.09 -16.53 2.36
CA GLY A 10 31.49 -16.67 2.64
C GLY A 10 32.19 -15.32 2.72
N LEU A 11 33.44 -15.19 2.53
CA LEU A 11 34.24 -13.97 2.58
C LEU A 11 33.88 -12.84 1.58
N ARG A 12 32.70 -12.90 0.90
CA ARG A 12 32.36 -11.93 -0.16
C ARG A 12 32.13 -10.50 0.33
N SER A 13 31.65 -10.30 1.53
CA SER A 13 31.62 -8.99 2.19
C SER A 13 31.20 -9.10 3.64
N VAL A 14 31.96 -8.51 4.53
CA VAL A 14 31.59 -8.31 5.94
C VAL A 14 30.34 -7.42 6.06
N PHE A 15 30.01 -6.69 4.99
CA PHE A 15 28.86 -5.77 4.90
C PHE A 15 27.66 -6.35 4.14
N PHE A 16 27.69 -7.64 3.80
CA PHE A 16 26.56 -8.28 3.15
C PHE A 16 25.35 -8.30 4.10
N SER A 17 24.23 -7.75 3.65
CA SER A 17 23.00 -7.75 4.42
C SER A 17 21.84 -8.35 3.61
N ILE A 18 21.21 -9.36 4.20
CA ILE A 18 19.98 -9.95 3.66
C ILE A 18 18.81 -9.05 4.05
N GLU A 19 17.97 -8.69 3.09
CA GLU A 19 16.77 -7.91 3.34
C GLU A 19 15.58 -8.83 3.65
N VAL A 20 14.95 -8.59 4.80
CA VAL A 20 13.78 -9.33 5.27
C VAL A 20 12.65 -8.34 5.54
N VAL A 21 11.58 -8.45 4.78
CA VAL A 21 10.35 -7.67 4.98
C VAL A 21 9.47 -8.40 5.98
N VAL A 22 9.06 -7.71 7.03
CA VAL A 22 8.23 -8.25 8.13
C VAL A 22 6.96 -7.41 8.30
N PRO A 23 5.86 -7.97 8.85
CA PRO A 23 4.63 -7.22 9.04
C PRO A 23 4.77 -6.11 10.10
N ASP A 24 5.49 -6.40 11.18
CA ASP A 24 5.63 -5.51 12.33
C ASP A 24 6.92 -5.77 13.11
N GLU A 25 7.21 -4.92 14.08
CA GLU A 25 8.41 -5.02 14.91
C GLU A 25 8.40 -6.28 15.82
N ALA A 26 7.23 -6.76 16.24
CA ALA A 26 7.13 -7.96 17.07
C ALA A 26 7.60 -9.20 16.31
N VAL A 27 7.20 -9.35 15.05
CA VAL A 27 7.69 -10.43 14.18
C VAL A 27 9.19 -10.28 13.90
N LYS A 28 9.68 -9.05 13.72
CA LYS A 28 11.12 -8.78 13.57
C LYS A 28 11.90 -9.30 14.79
N ASP A 29 11.45 -8.94 15.99
CA ASP A 29 12.15 -9.32 17.23
C ASP A 29 12.14 -10.84 17.44
N GLU A 30 11.03 -11.49 17.14
CA GLU A 30 10.92 -12.96 17.20
C GLU A 30 11.82 -13.65 16.19
N LEU A 31 11.85 -13.20 14.95
CA LEU A 31 12.75 -13.73 13.94
C LEU A 31 14.22 -13.50 14.29
N ASN A 32 14.55 -12.33 14.78
CA ASN A 32 15.91 -12.01 15.19
C ASN A 32 16.38 -12.92 16.34
N ARG A 33 15.52 -13.16 17.34
CA ARG A 33 15.76 -14.09 18.43
C ARG A 33 15.94 -15.51 17.93
N SER A 34 15.00 -16.00 17.13
CA SER A 34 15.04 -17.37 16.58
C SER A 34 16.29 -17.61 15.72
N LEU A 35 16.73 -16.60 14.96
CA LEU A 35 17.96 -16.69 14.17
C LEU A 35 19.22 -16.67 15.06
N ALA A 36 19.23 -15.85 16.11
CA ALA A 36 20.31 -15.81 17.08
C ALA A 36 20.44 -17.13 17.84
N ASP A 37 19.33 -17.71 18.28
CA ASP A 37 19.29 -19.02 18.96
C ASP A 37 19.81 -20.15 18.05
N ALA A 38 19.50 -20.08 16.76
CA ALA A 38 19.92 -21.09 15.79
C ALA A 38 21.40 -20.98 15.37
N GLN A 39 22.02 -19.79 15.47
CA GLN A 39 23.38 -19.53 14.98
C GLN A 39 24.32 -18.94 16.02
N GLY A 40 23.85 -18.63 17.22
CA GLY A 40 24.58 -17.89 18.24
C GLY A 40 24.60 -16.37 18.03
N ILE A 41 24.53 -15.90 16.78
CA ILE A 41 24.50 -14.47 16.44
C ILE A 41 23.57 -14.25 15.23
N ALA A 42 22.68 -13.27 15.33
CA ALA A 42 21.93 -12.76 14.19
C ALA A 42 22.57 -11.45 13.69
N SER A 43 23.40 -11.54 12.66
CA SER A 43 24.05 -10.38 12.04
C SER A 43 23.87 -10.41 10.52
N GLY A 44 24.07 -9.27 9.85
CA GLY A 44 23.94 -9.19 8.40
C GLY A 44 22.50 -9.35 7.90
N ILE A 45 21.50 -9.06 8.73
CA ILE A 45 20.09 -9.07 8.37
C ILE A 45 19.52 -7.68 8.57
N ARG A 46 18.92 -7.15 7.53
CA ARG A 46 18.19 -5.89 7.56
C ARG A 46 16.70 -6.16 7.55
N PHE A 47 16.06 -6.02 8.68
CA PHE A 47 14.62 -6.09 8.79
C PHE A 47 13.99 -4.75 8.40
N VAL A 48 12.92 -4.83 7.61
CA VAL A 48 12.14 -3.68 7.17
C VAL A 48 10.67 -4.03 7.30
N THR A 49 9.86 -3.15 7.88
CA THR A 49 8.41 -3.39 7.91
C THR A 49 7.81 -3.29 6.50
N THR A 50 6.70 -4.00 6.26
CA THR A 50 6.01 -3.97 4.96
C THR A 50 5.69 -2.53 4.53
N GLN A 51 5.24 -1.69 5.46
CA GLN A 51 4.94 -0.29 5.17
C GLN A 51 6.20 0.50 4.80
N ALA A 52 7.29 0.37 5.56
CA ALA A 52 8.53 1.08 5.28
C ALA A 52 9.18 0.61 3.96
N TRP A 53 9.03 -0.69 3.63
CA TRP A 53 9.48 -1.23 2.35
C TRP A 53 8.68 -0.63 1.19
N LEU A 54 7.35 -0.59 1.27
CA LEU A 54 6.48 0.02 0.27
C LEU A 54 6.78 1.51 0.10
N ASP A 55 6.96 2.23 1.19
CA ASP A 55 7.27 3.66 1.16
C ASP A 55 8.60 3.93 0.46
N ARG A 56 9.62 3.13 0.75
CA ARG A 56 10.91 3.23 0.09
C ARG A 56 10.78 2.93 -1.40
N MET A 57 10.04 1.89 -1.78
CA MET A 57 9.83 1.52 -3.17
C MET A 57 9.08 2.58 -3.96
N ASN A 58 8.09 3.22 -3.34
CA ASN A 58 7.24 4.20 -3.98
C ASN A 58 7.84 5.61 -3.96
N HIS A 59 8.49 5.99 -2.86
CA HIS A 59 8.89 7.37 -2.60
C HIS A 59 10.41 7.56 -2.45
N GLY A 60 11.19 6.48 -2.45
CA GLY A 60 12.63 6.54 -2.21
C GLY A 60 13.02 6.86 -0.75
N SER A 61 12.05 7.14 0.12
CA SER A 61 12.28 7.48 1.52
C SER A 61 11.21 6.86 2.43
N PRO A 62 11.57 6.34 3.60
CA PRO A 62 10.62 5.79 4.57
C PRO A 62 9.94 6.85 5.44
N ASP A 63 10.02 8.14 5.12
CA ASP A 63 9.41 9.21 5.93
C ASP A 63 7.88 9.22 5.82
N VAL A 64 7.26 8.31 6.57
CA VAL A 64 5.80 8.16 6.67
C VAL A 64 5.17 9.31 7.44
N SER A 65 5.82 9.73 8.53
CA SER A 65 5.26 10.74 9.44
C SER A 65 5.18 12.13 8.81
N GLY A 66 6.23 12.53 8.09
CA GLY A 66 6.23 13.81 7.38
C GLY A 66 5.19 13.87 6.27
N ARG A 67 5.00 12.76 5.54
CA ARG A 67 3.97 12.67 4.48
C ARG A 67 2.54 12.71 5.04
N ALA A 68 2.29 12.02 6.13
CA ALA A 68 0.98 12.04 6.78
C ALA A 68 0.60 13.45 7.24
N ARG A 69 1.51 14.14 7.91
CA ARG A 69 1.32 15.55 8.32
C ARG A 69 1.13 16.49 7.14
N ALA A 70 1.91 16.32 6.09
CA ALA A 70 1.76 17.14 4.87
C ALA A 70 0.37 16.93 4.24
N LEU A 71 -0.18 15.73 4.28
CA LEU A 71 -1.53 15.43 3.81
C LEU A 71 -2.58 16.13 4.67
N GLU A 72 -2.49 16.07 6.01
CA GLU A 72 -3.40 16.76 6.93
C GLU A 72 -3.40 18.27 6.69
N TRP A 73 -2.24 18.89 6.61
CA TRP A 73 -2.14 20.32 6.31
C TRP A 73 -2.66 20.68 4.93
N GLY A 74 -2.42 19.83 3.92
CA GLY A 74 -2.99 20.00 2.60
C GLY A 74 -4.51 19.96 2.62
N ILE A 75 -5.10 18.98 3.28
CA ILE A 75 -6.56 18.86 3.47
C ILE A 75 -7.09 20.09 4.20
N TYR A 76 -6.46 20.47 5.31
CA TYR A 76 -6.87 21.65 6.10
C TYR A 76 -6.94 22.91 5.21
N ALA A 77 -5.89 23.17 4.43
CA ALA A 77 -5.83 24.33 3.55
C ALA A 77 -6.95 24.35 2.49
N VAL A 78 -7.37 23.17 2.01
CA VAL A 78 -8.46 23.06 1.02
C VAL A 78 -9.83 23.20 1.69
N VAL A 79 -10.07 22.53 2.82
CA VAL A 79 -11.39 22.56 3.48
C VAL A 79 -11.68 23.87 4.21
N THR A 80 -10.70 24.72 4.41
CA THR A 80 -10.89 26.10 4.92
C THR A 80 -11.08 27.13 3.80
N ASP A 81 -10.85 26.75 2.55
CA ASP A 81 -11.01 27.64 1.40
C ASP A 81 -12.49 27.80 1.03
N GLN A 82 -13.01 29.01 1.18
CA GLN A 82 -14.41 29.33 0.87
C GLN A 82 -14.74 29.12 -0.61
N ALA A 83 -13.80 29.35 -1.52
CA ALA A 83 -14.01 29.11 -2.95
C ALA A 83 -14.17 27.61 -3.25
N PHE A 84 -13.43 26.75 -2.55
CA PHE A 84 -13.61 25.31 -2.64
C PHE A 84 -14.97 24.87 -2.06
N LEU A 85 -15.30 25.34 -0.89
CA LEU A 85 -16.56 24.98 -0.21
C LEU A 85 -17.82 25.52 -0.93
N ALA A 86 -17.68 26.57 -1.73
CA ALA A 86 -18.79 27.09 -2.54
C ALA A 86 -19.18 26.20 -3.73
N ARG A 87 -18.38 25.20 -4.08
CA ARG A 87 -18.68 24.28 -5.19
C ARG A 87 -19.89 23.40 -4.87
N PRO A 88 -20.78 23.14 -5.85
CA PRO A 88 -21.98 22.32 -5.64
C PRO A 88 -21.71 20.94 -5.04
N GLU A 89 -20.63 20.30 -5.49
CA GLU A 89 -20.20 18.97 -5.00
C GLU A 89 -19.77 18.97 -3.53
N CYS A 90 -19.39 20.13 -2.98
CA CYS A 90 -18.93 20.28 -1.60
C CYS A 90 -20.06 20.62 -0.62
N SER A 91 -21.30 20.71 -1.06
CA SER A 91 -22.46 21.15 -0.24
C SER A 91 -22.60 20.36 1.07
N ARG A 92 -22.42 19.05 1.06
CA ARG A 92 -22.47 18.22 2.28
C ARG A 92 -21.32 18.50 3.22
N LEU A 93 -20.10 18.62 2.69
CA LEU A 93 -18.90 18.94 3.46
C LEU A 93 -19.03 20.33 4.10
N LYS A 94 -19.48 21.32 3.30
CA LYS A 94 -19.74 22.67 3.75
C LYS A 94 -20.77 22.70 4.90
N LYS A 95 -21.90 22.03 4.70
CA LYS A 95 -22.95 21.94 5.74
C LYS A 95 -22.40 21.33 7.04
N TYR A 96 -21.61 20.23 6.93
CA TYR A 96 -21.01 19.61 8.12
C TYR A 96 -20.10 20.58 8.87
N ILE A 97 -19.29 21.39 8.16
CA ILE A 97 -18.39 22.37 8.76
C ILE A 97 -19.17 23.51 9.42
N GLU A 98 -20.26 23.98 8.79
CA GLU A 98 -21.10 25.05 9.32
C GLU A 98 -21.93 24.63 10.54
N ASP A 99 -22.41 23.37 10.53
CA ASP A 99 -23.24 22.83 11.63
C ASP A 99 -22.42 22.48 12.88
N ASN A 100 -21.09 22.43 12.78
CA ASN A 100 -20.21 22.04 13.89
C ASN A 100 -19.31 23.19 14.34
N ALA A 101 -18.90 23.16 15.61
CA ALA A 101 -17.97 24.14 16.16
C ALA A 101 -16.61 24.09 15.43
N SER A 102 -15.90 25.20 15.41
CA SER A 102 -14.55 25.30 14.82
C SER A 102 -13.55 24.29 15.39
N SER A 103 -13.76 23.84 16.63
CA SER A 103 -12.98 22.79 17.29
C SER A 103 -13.13 21.42 16.62
N ALA A 104 -14.20 21.18 15.85
CA ALA A 104 -14.43 19.94 15.13
C ALA A 104 -13.69 19.87 13.78
N LEU A 105 -13.13 20.98 13.30
CA LEU A 105 -12.48 21.04 11.99
C LEU A 105 -11.23 20.15 11.92
N TRP A 106 -10.34 20.23 12.92
CA TRP A 106 -9.12 19.42 12.92
C TRP A 106 -9.41 17.92 13.04
N PRO A 107 -10.30 17.45 13.92
CA PRO A 107 -10.76 16.06 13.90
C PRO A 107 -11.34 15.59 12.56
N LEU A 108 -12.07 16.45 11.85
CA LEU A 108 -12.55 16.16 10.50
C LEU A 108 -11.38 15.96 9.52
N VAL A 109 -10.42 16.89 9.53
CA VAL A 109 -9.21 16.81 8.69
C VAL A 109 -8.46 15.49 8.92
N SER A 110 -8.22 15.13 10.19
CA SER A 110 -7.53 13.88 10.53
C SER A 110 -8.33 12.64 10.09
N ARG A 111 -9.66 12.67 10.18
CA ARG A 111 -10.50 11.58 9.65
C ARG A 111 -10.41 11.46 8.13
N ILE A 112 -10.44 12.59 7.42
CA ILE A 112 -10.29 12.59 5.94
C ILE A 112 -8.90 12.10 5.57
N ALA A 113 -7.84 12.52 6.26
CA ALA A 113 -6.48 12.05 6.04
C ALA A 113 -6.35 10.54 6.27
N GLY A 114 -6.96 10.01 7.33
CA GLY A 114 -7.03 8.58 7.59
C GLY A 114 -7.76 7.81 6.49
N LEU A 115 -8.86 8.37 5.96
CA LEU A 115 -9.59 7.79 4.83
C LEU A 115 -8.72 7.75 3.56
N PHE A 116 -8.05 8.83 3.21
CA PHE A 116 -7.12 8.83 2.07
C PHE A 116 -5.93 7.89 2.28
N SER A 117 -5.40 7.78 3.50
CA SER A 117 -4.36 6.80 3.83
C SER A 117 -4.83 5.36 3.59
N THR A 118 -6.09 5.07 3.90
CA THR A 118 -6.71 3.78 3.58
C THR A 118 -6.84 3.60 2.07
N TYR A 119 -7.24 4.63 1.33
CA TYR A 119 -7.29 4.57 -0.14
C TYR A 119 -5.90 4.38 -0.75
N PHE A 120 -4.85 5.03 -0.24
CA PHE A 120 -3.49 4.80 -0.71
C PHE A 120 -3.07 3.34 -0.59
N SER A 121 -3.44 2.68 0.49
CA SER A 121 -3.06 1.30 0.74
C SER A 121 -3.90 0.29 -0.03
N TYR A 122 -5.22 0.49 -0.10
CA TYR A 122 -6.15 -0.54 -0.56
C TYR A 122 -6.85 -0.20 -1.87
N ARG A 123 -7.00 1.08 -2.22
CA ARG A 123 -7.74 1.55 -3.39
C ARG A 123 -7.05 2.70 -4.10
N ALA A 124 -5.75 2.61 -4.24
CA ALA A 124 -4.96 3.58 -5.00
C ALA A 124 -5.44 3.73 -6.46
N ASP A 125 -6.02 2.65 -7.02
CA ASP A 125 -6.67 2.64 -8.32
C ASP A 125 -7.77 3.72 -8.44
N TRP A 126 -8.54 3.98 -7.38
CA TRP A 126 -9.54 5.04 -7.39
C TRP A 126 -8.90 6.42 -7.50
N LEU A 127 -7.87 6.66 -6.70
CA LEU A 127 -7.18 7.95 -6.65
C LEU A 127 -6.47 8.27 -7.97
N TRP A 128 -5.85 7.27 -8.60
CA TRP A 128 -5.26 7.43 -9.93
C TRP A 128 -6.32 7.71 -11.00
N ASN A 129 -7.42 6.94 -11.00
CA ASN A 129 -8.53 7.15 -11.93
C ASN A 129 -9.17 8.54 -11.77
N TRP A 130 -9.30 9.04 -10.53
CA TRP A 130 -9.82 10.39 -10.29
C TRP A 130 -8.90 11.47 -10.87
N ALA A 131 -7.59 11.24 -10.83
CA ALA A 131 -6.57 12.12 -11.41
C ALA A 131 -6.34 11.90 -12.92
N GLY A 132 -7.15 11.05 -13.57
CA GLY A 132 -7.01 10.76 -15.01
C GLY A 132 -5.84 9.84 -15.36
N LYS A 133 -5.22 9.18 -14.36
CA LYS A 133 -4.18 8.18 -14.54
C LYS A 133 -4.82 6.79 -14.54
N SER A 134 -4.96 6.19 -15.70
CA SER A 134 -5.49 4.83 -15.81
C SER A 134 -4.35 3.81 -15.80
N LEU A 135 -4.43 2.83 -14.90
CA LEU A 135 -3.67 1.59 -15.05
C LEU A 135 -4.34 0.78 -16.17
N THR A 136 -3.71 0.77 -17.34
CA THR A 136 -4.11 -0.13 -18.41
C THR A 136 -3.82 -1.55 -17.95
N ASN A 137 -4.79 -2.24 -17.35
CA ASN A 137 -4.85 -3.70 -17.33
C ASN A 137 -6.23 -4.26 -16.94
N ASN A 138 -6.73 -5.07 -17.81
CA ASN A 138 -7.56 -6.30 -17.75
C ASN A 138 -8.71 -6.45 -16.73
N ASN A 139 -9.07 -5.45 -15.93
CA ASN A 139 -10.26 -5.47 -15.07
C ASN A 139 -11.23 -4.32 -15.36
N VAL A 140 -11.35 -3.96 -16.63
CA VAL A 140 -12.20 -2.82 -17.08
C VAL A 140 -13.66 -2.99 -16.60
N GLU A 141 -14.21 -4.19 -16.66
CA GLU A 141 -15.58 -4.44 -16.23
C GLU A 141 -15.79 -4.35 -14.72
N ARG A 142 -14.86 -4.90 -13.93
CA ARG A 142 -14.93 -4.82 -12.47
C ARG A 142 -14.77 -3.36 -12.01
N THR A 143 -13.78 -2.66 -12.56
CA THR A 143 -13.55 -1.24 -12.29
C THR A 143 -14.72 -0.38 -12.69
N ALA A 144 -15.40 -0.70 -13.81
CA ALA A 144 -16.58 0.03 -14.26
C ALA A 144 -17.78 -0.17 -13.34
N ARG A 145 -18.06 -1.39 -12.89
CA ARG A 145 -19.15 -1.69 -11.93
C ARG A 145 -18.91 -1.03 -10.58
N GLU A 146 -17.70 -1.16 -10.03
CA GLU A 146 -17.32 -0.52 -8.77
C GLU A 146 -17.37 1.00 -8.87
N ALA A 147 -16.92 1.56 -10.00
CA ALA A 147 -17.00 3.00 -10.25
C ALA A 147 -18.46 3.51 -10.30
N THR A 148 -19.38 2.68 -10.77
CA THR A 148 -20.81 3.04 -10.78
C THR A 148 -21.39 3.09 -9.37
N VAL A 149 -21.12 2.08 -8.55
CA VAL A 149 -21.55 2.05 -7.14
C VAL A 149 -20.93 3.20 -6.35
N LEU A 150 -19.66 3.46 -6.58
CA LEU A 150 -18.92 4.53 -5.90
C LEU A 150 -19.50 5.92 -6.25
N ARG A 151 -19.83 6.15 -7.52
CA ARG A 151 -20.44 7.42 -7.97
C ARG A 151 -21.82 7.70 -7.36
N GLN A 152 -22.53 6.67 -6.93
CA GLN A 152 -23.81 6.80 -6.25
C GLN A 152 -23.66 7.16 -4.77
N HIS A 153 -22.45 7.00 -4.19
CA HIS A 153 -22.24 7.38 -2.79
C HIS A 153 -22.30 8.90 -2.62
N PRO A 154 -23.08 9.42 -1.66
CA PRO A 154 -23.31 10.85 -1.51
C PRO A 154 -22.03 11.66 -1.21
N ASP A 155 -20.99 11.02 -0.67
CA ASP A 155 -19.72 11.67 -0.36
C ASP A 155 -18.67 11.52 -1.46
N PHE A 156 -18.99 10.85 -2.57
CA PHE A 156 -18.04 10.63 -3.66
C PHE A 156 -17.58 11.95 -4.29
N ALA A 157 -18.53 12.84 -4.57
CA ALA A 157 -18.27 14.04 -5.35
C ALA A 157 -17.26 14.98 -4.67
N TRP A 158 -17.45 15.28 -3.38
CA TRP A 158 -16.54 16.16 -2.63
C TRP A 158 -15.18 15.49 -2.35
N GLN A 159 -15.14 14.18 -2.12
CA GLN A 159 -13.87 13.46 -1.93
C GLN A 159 -13.02 13.52 -3.20
N LYS A 160 -13.63 13.29 -4.36
CA LYS A 160 -12.96 13.43 -5.65
C LYS A 160 -12.47 14.86 -5.87
N ALA A 161 -13.31 15.87 -5.62
CA ALA A 161 -12.95 17.27 -5.78
C ALA A 161 -11.77 17.64 -4.85
N LEU A 162 -11.82 17.21 -3.59
CA LEU A 162 -10.73 17.42 -2.62
C LEU A 162 -9.42 16.76 -3.10
N TRP A 163 -9.50 15.53 -3.58
CA TRP A 163 -8.33 14.82 -4.11
C TRP A 163 -7.69 15.57 -5.29
N LEU A 164 -8.49 16.05 -6.23
CA LEU A 164 -8.00 16.82 -7.38
C LEU A 164 -7.34 18.13 -6.96
N GLU A 165 -7.89 18.83 -5.95
CA GLU A 165 -7.27 20.01 -5.38
C GLU A 165 -5.91 19.71 -4.74
N LEU A 166 -5.82 18.65 -3.94
CA LEU A 166 -4.57 18.23 -3.32
C LEU A 166 -3.48 17.92 -4.35
N CYS A 167 -3.86 17.31 -5.49
CA CYS A 167 -2.93 16.96 -6.55
C CYS A 167 -2.49 18.15 -7.41
N SER A 168 -3.37 19.13 -7.61
CA SER A 168 -3.15 20.24 -8.56
C SER A 168 -2.70 21.54 -7.91
N ARG A 169 -3.18 21.82 -6.69
CA ARG A 169 -2.97 23.11 -6.04
C ARG A 169 -1.50 23.32 -5.67
N THR A 170 -1.03 24.52 -5.97
CA THR A 170 0.30 25.00 -5.58
C THR A 170 0.21 26.10 -4.53
N LYS A 171 1.24 26.24 -3.73
CA LYS A 171 1.41 27.35 -2.77
C LYS A 171 1.92 28.60 -3.51
N ALA A 172 1.98 29.70 -2.79
CA ALA A 172 2.51 30.97 -3.33
C ALA A 172 3.97 30.89 -3.80
N ASP A 173 4.75 29.97 -3.21
CA ASP A 173 6.15 29.71 -3.58
C ASP A 173 6.29 28.76 -4.79
N GLY A 174 5.20 28.37 -5.43
CA GLY A 174 5.17 27.45 -6.58
C GLY A 174 5.28 25.98 -6.21
N THR A 175 5.46 25.61 -4.94
CA THR A 175 5.50 24.21 -4.50
C THR A 175 4.10 23.61 -4.42
N LYS A 176 3.98 22.30 -4.61
CA LYS A 176 2.69 21.60 -4.45
C LYS A 176 2.17 21.71 -3.03
N LEU A 177 0.86 21.88 -2.87
CA LEU A 177 0.20 21.88 -1.58
C LEU A 177 0.44 20.56 -0.85
N TRP A 178 0.33 19.44 -1.57
CA TRP A 178 0.75 18.14 -1.10
C TRP A 178 2.01 17.70 -1.87
N PRO A 179 3.21 17.78 -1.27
CA PRO A 179 4.49 17.60 -1.97
C PRO A 179 4.69 16.25 -2.65
N THR A 180 4.03 15.21 -2.14
CA THR A 180 4.16 13.84 -2.66
C THR A 180 3.15 13.50 -3.76
N ALA A 181 2.31 14.46 -4.19
CA ALA A 181 1.28 14.24 -5.21
C ALA A 181 1.85 13.65 -6.50
N ASP A 182 2.86 14.29 -7.07
CA ASP A 182 3.44 13.85 -8.34
C ASP A 182 4.14 12.49 -8.22
N THR A 183 4.79 12.24 -7.08
CA THR A 183 5.41 10.94 -6.80
C THR A 183 4.37 9.83 -6.73
N PHE A 184 3.26 10.06 -6.02
CA PHE A 184 2.17 9.09 -5.91
C PHE A 184 1.50 8.84 -7.27
N LEU A 185 1.22 9.90 -8.03
CA LEU A 185 0.62 9.79 -9.35
C LEU A 185 1.55 9.13 -10.39
N GLY A 186 2.85 9.18 -10.18
CA GLY A 186 3.86 8.52 -11.03
C GLY A 186 4.17 7.06 -10.65
N ILE A 187 3.56 6.52 -9.58
CA ILE A 187 3.81 5.14 -9.17
C ILE A 187 3.51 4.12 -10.27
N PRO A 188 2.38 4.19 -11.00
CA PRO A 188 2.07 3.23 -12.06
C PRO A 188 3.13 3.17 -13.16
N GLU A 189 3.62 4.32 -13.59
CA GLU A 189 4.66 4.41 -14.62
C GLU A 189 5.98 3.81 -14.13
N LYS A 190 6.39 4.10 -12.90
CA LYS A 190 7.58 3.52 -12.27
C LYS A 190 7.52 1.99 -12.16
N TRP A 191 6.33 1.42 -11.92
CA TRP A 191 6.18 -0.03 -11.90
C TRP A 191 6.41 -0.63 -13.28
N LEU A 192 5.84 -0.01 -14.32
CA LEU A 192 6.03 -0.46 -15.70
C LEU A 192 7.51 -0.37 -16.13
N GLU A 193 8.22 0.66 -15.72
CA GLU A 193 9.66 0.78 -15.96
C GLU A 193 10.43 -0.34 -15.26
N ARG A 194 10.19 -0.54 -13.97
CA ARG A 194 10.85 -1.61 -13.20
C ARG A 194 10.57 -3.00 -13.73
N MET A 195 9.38 -3.25 -14.25
CA MET A 195 9.05 -4.53 -14.88
C MET A 195 9.81 -4.79 -16.18
N ARG A 196 10.36 -3.75 -16.80
CA ARG A 196 11.20 -3.86 -18.01
C ARG A 196 12.69 -4.00 -17.70
N GLU A 197 13.11 -3.61 -16.51
CA GLU A 197 14.49 -3.75 -16.07
C GLU A 197 14.79 -5.23 -15.81
N THR A 198 15.79 -5.77 -16.49
CA THR A 198 16.35 -7.08 -16.23
C THR A 198 17.74 -6.90 -15.65
N GLU A 199 17.85 -6.77 -14.35
CA GLU A 199 19.14 -6.82 -13.66
C GLU A 199 19.37 -8.23 -13.12
N GLU A 200 20.46 -8.83 -13.58
CA GLU A 200 20.95 -10.10 -13.05
C GLU A 200 21.75 -9.86 -11.78
N ASN A 201 21.54 -10.69 -10.75
CA ASN A 201 22.35 -10.78 -9.52
C ASN A 201 22.03 -9.81 -8.37
N LEU A 202 20.80 -9.38 -8.18
CA LEU A 202 20.41 -8.79 -6.90
C LEU A 202 20.22 -9.88 -5.83
N ASP A 203 20.56 -9.52 -4.58
CA ASP A 203 20.30 -10.40 -3.43
C ASP A 203 18.81 -10.68 -3.27
N PRO A 204 18.44 -11.92 -2.86
CA PRO A 204 17.06 -12.28 -2.68
C PRO A 204 16.34 -11.40 -1.68
N LEU A 205 15.06 -11.15 -1.95
CA LEU A 205 14.13 -10.53 -1.02
C LEU A 205 13.36 -11.61 -0.26
N TYR A 206 13.34 -11.51 1.05
CA TYR A 206 12.54 -12.37 1.91
C TYR A 206 11.37 -11.57 2.45
N VAL A 207 10.14 -12.00 2.17
CA VAL A 207 8.92 -11.40 2.69
C VAL A 207 8.28 -12.39 3.66
N PHE A 208 8.27 -12.05 4.94
CA PHE A 208 7.91 -12.97 6.00
C PHE A 208 6.55 -12.64 6.58
N MET A 209 5.65 -13.62 6.50
CA MET A 209 4.32 -13.64 7.11
C MET A 209 3.53 -12.33 7.02
N PRO A 210 3.34 -11.76 5.85
CA PRO A 210 2.51 -10.60 5.74
C PRO A 210 1.09 -10.97 6.16
N ARG A 211 0.57 -10.37 7.25
CA ARG A 211 -0.82 -10.57 7.70
C ARG A 211 -1.78 -10.06 6.64
N GLU A 212 -1.46 -8.90 6.11
CA GLU A 212 -2.17 -8.28 5.00
C GLU A 212 -1.12 -7.71 4.04
N LEU A 213 -1.19 -8.10 2.79
CA LEU A 213 -0.46 -7.43 1.73
C LEU A 213 -1.42 -6.40 1.12
N PRO A 214 -1.15 -5.11 1.30
CA PRO A 214 -1.92 -4.09 0.60
C PRO A 214 -1.89 -4.37 -0.91
N PRO A 215 -2.97 -4.10 -1.66
CA PRO A 215 -2.99 -4.31 -3.11
C PRO A 215 -1.82 -3.67 -3.84
N LEU A 216 -1.27 -2.56 -3.31
CA LEU A 216 -0.05 -1.93 -3.82
C LEU A 216 1.22 -2.77 -3.65
N ALA A 217 1.26 -3.70 -2.71
CA ALA A 217 2.42 -4.55 -2.50
C ALA A 217 2.61 -5.58 -3.62
N LEU A 218 1.51 -6.10 -4.20
CA LEU A 218 1.57 -7.13 -5.23
C LEU A 218 2.31 -6.67 -6.50
N PRO A 219 1.97 -5.52 -7.12
CA PRO A 219 2.73 -5.03 -8.27
C PRO A 219 4.20 -4.77 -7.95
N GLN A 220 4.51 -4.32 -6.74
CA GLN A 220 5.90 -4.11 -6.31
C GLN A 220 6.66 -5.43 -6.19
N LEU A 221 6.06 -6.45 -5.57
CA LEU A 221 6.64 -7.79 -5.48
C LEU A 221 6.83 -8.42 -6.86
N LEU A 222 5.88 -8.23 -7.77
CA LEU A 222 6.00 -8.67 -9.16
C LEU A 222 7.14 -7.96 -9.89
N ALA A 223 7.31 -6.65 -9.71
CA ALA A 223 8.44 -5.93 -10.27
C ALA A 223 9.78 -6.44 -9.70
N GLU A 224 9.84 -6.63 -8.37
CA GLU A 224 11.05 -7.19 -7.74
C GLU A 224 11.34 -8.63 -8.19
N SER A 225 10.33 -9.46 -8.41
CA SER A 225 10.52 -10.85 -8.87
C SER A 225 11.10 -10.97 -10.28
N ARG A 226 11.06 -9.89 -11.08
CA ARG A 226 11.74 -9.81 -12.37
C ARG A 226 13.24 -9.59 -12.24
N ARG A 227 13.67 -8.99 -11.13
CA ARG A 227 15.05 -8.54 -10.88
C ARG A 227 15.80 -9.46 -9.94
N ARG A 228 15.11 -10.12 -8.99
CA ARG A 228 15.70 -10.98 -7.96
C ARG A 228 14.75 -12.07 -7.51
N CYS A 229 15.27 -13.12 -6.90
CA CYS A 229 14.41 -14.10 -6.23
C CYS A 229 13.65 -13.46 -5.07
N VAL A 230 12.33 -13.63 -5.08
CA VAL A 230 11.46 -13.20 -3.97
C VAL A 230 10.93 -14.46 -3.27
N TYR A 231 11.27 -14.60 -2.00
CA TYR A 231 10.77 -15.68 -1.15
C TYR A 231 9.65 -15.15 -0.27
N LEU A 232 8.43 -15.60 -0.55
CA LEU A 232 7.24 -15.23 0.21
C LEU A 232 6.89 -16.34 1.19
N TYR A 233 6.99 -16.06 2.49
CA TYR A 233 6.58 -16.97 3.57
C TYR A 233 5.19 -16.58 4.05
N VAL A 234 4.20 -17.41 3.73
CA VAL A 234 2.81 -17.18 4.10
C VAL A 234 2.40 -18.23 5.11
N GLN A 235 1.71 -17.79 6.15
CA GLN A 235 1.10 -18.72 7.08
C GLN A 235 -0.06 -19.43 6.38
N ASN A 236 0.01 -20.77 6.37
CA ASN A 236 -1.12 -21.55 5.91
C ASN A 236 -2.12 -21.69 7.07
N PRO A 237 -3.31 -21.07 7.01
CA PRO A 237 -4.29 -21.11 8.09
C PRO A 237 -5.06 -22.45 8.15
N SER A 238 -4.87 -23.33 7.18
CA SER A 238 -5.62 -24.57 7.06
C SER A 238 -4.69 -25.74 6.67
N SER A 239 -4.95 -26.93 7.24
CA SER A 239 -4.34 -28.18 6.78
C SER A 239 -4.91 -28.68 5.45
N ALA A 240 -6.04 -28.14 4.99
CA ALA A 240 -6.60 -28.42 3.68
C ALA A 240 -5.79 -27.70 2.56
N PHE A 241 -5.81 -28.29 1.37
CA PHE A 241 -5.18 -27.70 0.18
C PHE A 241 -5.97 -26.49 -0.31
N TRP A 242 -5.69 -25.32 0.23
CA TRP A 242 -6.38 -24.11 -0.19
C TRP A 242 -5.64 -23.32 -1.25
N PHE A 243 -4.39 -23.70 -1.54
CA PHE A 243 -3.61 -23.21 -2.68
C PHE A 243 -3.81 -24.04 -3.95
N ASP A 244 -4.71 -25.02 -3.94
CA ASP A 244 -5.00 -25.77 -5.14
C ASP A 244 -5.45 -24.84 -6.27
N PRO A 245 -5.02 -25.11 -7.51
CA PRO A 245 -5.42 -24.30 -8.64
C PRO A 245 -6.93 -24.28 -8.74
N THR A 246 -7.47 -23.08 -8.82
CA THR A 246 -8.89 -22.84 -8.99
C THR A 246 -9.40 -23.47 -10.28
N VAL A 247 -10.66 -23.86 -10.29
CA VAL A 247 -11.34 -24.26 -11.52
C VAL A 247 -11.21 -23.12 -12.53
N LYS A 248 -10.84 -23.47 -13.76
CA LYS A 248 -10.61 -22.51 -14.86
C LYS A 248 -11.81 -21.56 -15.00
N GLY A 249 -11.60 -20.26 -14.81
CA GLY A 249 -12.64 -19.22 -14.90
C GLY A 249 -13.21 -18.74 -13.57
N GLU A 250 -12.80 -19.31 -12.44
CA GLU A 250 -13.18 -18.78 -11.11
C GLU A 250 -12.04 -17.95 -10.51
N ASP A 251 -12.36 -16.81 -9.89
CA ASP A 251 -11.40 -16.11 -9.05
C ASP A 251 -11.21 -16.88 -7.73
N GLY A 252 -10.02 -16.69 -7.09
CA GLY A 252 -9.68 -17.41 -5.87
C GLY A 252 -10.67 -17.15 -4.72
N PHE A 253 -11.32 -16.00 -4.71
CA PHE A 253 -12.31 -15.64 -3.71
C PHE A 253 -13.61 -16.42 -3.90
N THR A 254 -14.08 -16.55 -5.13
CA THR A 254 -15.27 -17.33 -5.47
C THR A 254 -15.06 -18.81 -5.16
N TRP A 255 -13.89 -19.34 -5.50
CA TRP A 255 -13.51 -20.70 -5.15
C TRP A 255 -13.52 -20.94 -3.64
N PHE A 256 -12.89 -20.05 -2.86
CA PHE A 256 -12.86 -20.11 -1.39
C PHE A 256 -14.25 -20.12 -0.77
N HIS A 257 -15.14 -19.25 -1.23
CA HIS A 257 -16.51 -19.19 -0.73
C HIS A 257 -17.35 -20.43 -1.06
N ARG A 258 -17.09 -21.07 -2.20
CA ARG A 258 -17.79 -22.30 -2.61
C ARG A 258 -17.24 -23.55 -1.92
N ASN A 259 -15.99 -23.52 -1.49
CA ASN A 259 -15.35 -24.67 -0.90
C ASN A 259 -15.69 -24.78 0.61
N ALA A 260 -16.74 -25.56 0.92
CA ALA A 260 -17.23 -25.74 2.29
C ALA A 260 -16.21 -26.43 3.20
N ALA A 261 -15.29 -27.24 2.67
CA ALA A 261 -14.26 -27.93 3.46
C ALA A 261 -13.23 -26.94 3.95
N VAL A 262 -12.75 -26.01 3.09
CA VAL A 262 -11.82 -24.96 3.48
C VAL A 262 -12.44 -24.03 4.50
N ARG A 263 -13.71 -23.61 4.30
CA ARG A 263 -14.44 -22.78 5.27
C ARG A 263 -14.55 -23.45 6.64
N ARG A 264 -14.90 -24.73 6.69
CA ARG A 264 -14.97 -25.47 7.96
C ARG A 264 -13.62 -25.56 8.64
N ALA A 265 -12.56 -25.88 7.92
CA ALA A 265 -11.22 -25.96 8.49
C ALA A 265 -10.71 -24.63 9.09
N LEU A 266 -11.27 -23.47 8.67
CA LEU A 266 -10.96 -22.17 9.24
C LEU A 266 -11.82 -21.80 10.45
N ILE A 267 -13.07 -22.32 10.52
CA ILE A 267 -14.02 -22.00 11.60
C ILE A 267 -13.81 -22.92 12.82
N ASP A 268 -13.36 -24.15 12.61
CA ASP A 268 -13.18 -25.15 13.67
C ASP A 268 -11.83 -25.02 14.42
N ARG A 269 -11.11 -23.92 14.24
CA ARG A 269 -9.89 -23.53 14.97
C ARG A 269 -10.12 -22.30 15.83
#